data_a161cce064207c955daa2ee645c6a95f
#
_entry.id   a161cce064207c955daa2ee645c6a95f
#
_cell.length_a   1.000
_cell.length_b   1.000
_cell.length_c   1.000
_cell.angle_alpha   90.00
_cell.angle_beta   90.00
_cell.angle_gamma   90.00
#
_symmetry.space_group_name_H-M   'P 1'
#
loop_
_entity.id
_entity.type
_entity.pdbx_description
1 polymer ?
#
loop_
_entity_poly.entity_id
_entity_poly.type
_entity_poly.pdbx_seq_one_letter_code
_entity_poly.pdbx_strand_id
1 'polypeptide(L)'
;SEMCIRDSSIIVGQFVGSSALAAIGACAALTNVFICAALGAGVGAGVLVSRYFGAREYGKMKTIVSTSLLSFVILSVILGAFGYFFSYSMMRILQTPADIMHDAVLYLRIYFVGFPFLFMYNILSTMFTSIGESKIPLTLLIFSSILNIFMDLWMVAGLGLGVFGAALATLIAQGISAVLSFLIFFFRMRRYNSPFRRFDCHELRSMLRIAVPSVLQQTTVAIGMMIVQAVVNPFGTQALAGLSLIHISEPTRQ
;
A
#
# COMPACT_ATOMS: atom_id res chain seq x y z
N SER A 1 -0.92 2.51 -4.83
CA SER A 1 -1.11 1.04 -4.86
C SER A 1 -2.53 0.64 -5.23
N GLU A 2 -3.57 1.34 -4.80
CA GLU A 2 -4.96 1.10 -5.26
C GLU A 2 -5.09 1.25 -6.78
N MET A 3 -4.42 2.23 -7.37
CA MET A 3 -4.42 2.44 -8.82
C MET A 3 -3.88 1.21 -9.55
N CYS A 4 -2.76 0.65 -9.11
CA CYS A 4 -2.19 -0.56 -9.71
C CYS A 4 -3.14 -1.77 -9.63
N ILE A 5 -3.84 -1.96 -8.51
CA ILE A 5 -4.83 -3.06 -8.36
C ILE A 5 -6.01 -2.87 -9.31
N ARG A 6 -6.50 -1.64 -9.48
CA ARG A 6 -7.59 -1.35 -10.41
C ARG A 6 -7.17 -1.56 -11.87
N ASP A 7 -5.96 -1.13 -12.23
CA ASP A 7 -5.42 -1.30 -13.58
C ASP A 7 -5.25 -2.79 -13.91
N SER A 8 -4.65 -3.57 -12.98
CA SER A 8 -4.52 -5.02 -13.11
C SER A 8 -5.88 -5.72 -13.22
N SER A 9 -6.89 -5.26 -12.45
CA SER A 9 -8.25 -5.83 -12.51
C SER A 9 -8.91 -5.65 -13.87
N ILE A 10 -8.72 -4.50 -14.53
CA ILE A 10 -9.26 -4.23 -15.86
C ILE A 10 -8.60 -5.14 -16.89
N ILE A 11 -7.28 -5.26 -16.87
CA ILE A 11 -6.52 -6.09 -17.81
C ILE A 11 -6.87 -7.57 -17.63
N VAL A 12 -6.88 -8.05 -16.38
CA VAL A 12 -7.23 -9.46 -16.09
C VAL A 12 -8.69 -9.76 -16.47
N GLY A 13 -9.62 -8.84 -16.22
CA GLY A 13 -11.02 -9.01 -16.64
C GLY A 13 -11.21 -9.15 -18.16
N GLN A 14 -10.40 -8.45 -18.95
CA GLN A 14 -10.45 -8.51 -20.40
C GLN A 14 -9.77 -9.74 -21.00
N PHE A 15 -8.64 -10.16 -20.46
CA PHE A 15 -7.79 -11.20 -21.07
C PHE A 15 -7.92 -12.58 -20.42
N VAL A 16 -8.30 -12.68 -19.15
CA VAL A 16 -8.35 -13.97 -18.40
C VAL A 16 -9.79 -14.40 -18.14
N GLY A 17 -10.70 -13.45 -17.94
CA GLY A 17 -12.11 -13.73 -17.73
C GLY A 17 -12.68 -13.33 -16.37
N SER A 18 -13.98 -13.57 -16.19
CA SER A 18 -14.73 -13.12 -15.01
C SER A 18 -14.35 -13.81 -13.70
N SER A 19 -13.90 -15.07 -13.76
CA SER A 19 -13.46 -15.81 -12.57
C SER A 19 -12.18 -15.24 -11.96
N ALA A 20 -11.21 -14.89 -12.81
CA ALA A 20 -9.97 -14.25 -12.40
C ALA A 20 -10.21 -12.84 -11.82
N LEU A 21 -11.12 -12.08 -12.43
CA LEU A 21 -11.55 -10.78 -11.91
C LEU A 21 -12.21 -10.91 -10.53
N ALA A 22 -13.06 -11.93 -10.35
CA ALA A 22 -13.70 -12.22 -9.08
C ALA A 22 -12.68 -12.60 -7.99
N ALA A 23 -11.63 -13.36 -8.34
CA ALA A 23 -10.56 -13.72 -7.41
C ALA A 23 -9.80 -12.49 -6.91
N ILE A 24 -9.40 -11.57 -7.80
CA ILE A 24 -8.74 -10.31 -7.44
C ILE A 24 -9.69 -9.43 -6.62
N GLY A 25 -10.96 -9.35 -7.01
CA GLY A 25 -11.98 -8.59 -6.30
C GLY A 25 -12.20 -9.09 -4.86
N ALA A 26 -12.20 -10.41 -4.63
CA ALA A 26 -12.28 -10.99 -3.30
C ALA A 26 -11.09 -10.61 -2.42
N CYS A 27 -9.89 -10.49 -3.02
CA CYS A 27 -8.69 -10.05 -2.30
C CYS A 27 -8.67 -8.54 -2.04
N ALA A 28 -9.34 -7.73 -2.86
CA ALA A 28 -9.25 -6.27 -2.82
C ALA A 28 -9.66 -5.68 -1.47
N ALA A 29 -10.72 -6.20 -0.85
CA ALA A 29 -11.17 -5.75 0.45
C ALA A 29 -10.11 -5.95 1.54
N LEU A 30 -9.47 -7.13 1.55
CA LEU A 30 -8.42 -7.47 2.51
C LEU A 30 -7.16 -6.64 2.27
N THR A 31 -6.72 -6.55 1.02
CA THR A 31 -5.54 -5.76 0.64
C THR A 31 -5.72 -4.28 0.98
N ASN A 32 -6.93 -3.73 0.84
CA ASN A 32 -7.24 -2.35 1.20
C ASN A 32 -7.06 -2.09 2.71
N VAL A 33 -7.50 -3.00 3.58
CA VAL A 33 -7.27 -2.88 5.03
C VAL A 33 -5.78 -2.79 5.35
N PHE A 34 -4.96 -3.62 4.71
CA PHE A 34 -3.50 -3.59 4.91
C PHE A 34 -2.85 -2.32 4.35
N ILE A 35 -3.34 -1.80 3.21
CA ILE A 35 -2.88 -0.51 2.66
C ILE A 35 -3.21 0.62 3.63
N CYS A 36 -4.43 0.67 4.17
CA CYS A 36 -4.83 1.67 5.16
C CYS A 36 -3.98 1.61 6.43
N ALA A 37 -3.65 0.40 6.89
CA ALA A 37 -2.73 0.23 8.01
C ALA A 37 -1.33 0.78 7.70
N ALA A 38 -0.81 0.52 6.48
CA ALA A 38 0.48 1.05 6.04
C ALA A 38 0.49 2.59 5.96
N LEU A 39 -0.59 3.18 5.44
CA LEU A 39 -0.76 4.64 5.38
C LEU A 39 -0.82 5.25 6.78
N GLY A 40 -1.62 4.68 7.68
CA GLY A 40 -1.71 5.14 9.08
C GLY A 40 -0.37 5.06 9.82
N ALA A 41 0.40 3.99 9.58
CA ALA A 41 1.75 3.84 10.12
C ALA A 41 2.70 4.95 9.61
N GLY A 42 2.61 5.29 8.32
CA GLY A 42 3.38 6.37 7.71
C GLY A 42 3.13 7.75 8.32
N VAL A 43 1.89 8.04 8.75
CA VAL A 43 1.53 9.32 9.38
C VAL A 43 2.37 9.59 10.62
N GLY A 44 2.58 8.59 11.48
CA GLY A 44 3.39 8.74 12.69
C GLY A 44 4.82 9.18 12.41
N ALA A 45 5.45 8.57 11.41
CA ALA A 45 6.78 8.96 10.96
C ALA A 45 6.78 10.35 10.31
N GLY A 46 5.81 10.63 9.44
CA GLY A 46 5.68 11.89 8.72
C GLY A 46 5.55 13.10 9.63
N VAL A 47 4.72 13.01 10.68
CA VAL A 47 4.53 14.09 11.65
C VAL A 47 5.84 14.44 12.37
N LEU A 48 6.60 13.43 12.81
CA LEU A 48 7.88 13.70 13.48
C LEU A 48 8.95 14.22 12.51
N VAL A 49 9.00 13.69 11.29
CA VAL A 49 9.91 14.17 10.23
C VAL A 49 9.63 15.64 9.93
N SER A 50 8.37 16.03 9.69
CA SER A 50 8.00 17.42 9.40
C SER A 50 8.33 18.36 10.58
N ARG A 51 8.09 17.90 11.82
CA ARG A 51 8.42 18.68 13.04
C ARG A 51 9.91 18.95 13.13
N TYR A 52 10.76 17.92 13.03
CA TYR A 52 12.21 18.09 13.11
C TYR A 52 12.81 18.83 11.91
N PHE A 53 12.21 18.64 10.73
CA PHE A 53 12.60 19.39 9.54
C PHE A 53 12.29 20.89 9.70
N GLY A 54 11.10 21.24 10.18
CA GLY A 54 10.71 22.63 10.46
C GLY A 54 11.55 23.29 11.56
N ALA A 55 11.93 22.51 12.59
CA ALA A 55 12.83 22.98 13.65
C ALA A 55 14.31 23.02 13.24
N ARG A 56 14.66 22.61 12.02
CA ARG A 56 16.04 22.48 11.50
C ARG A 56 16.92 21.51 12.30
N GLU A 57 16.32 20.61 13.06
CA GLU A 57 17.00 19.57 13.84
C GLU A 57 17.30 18.33 12.96
N TYR A 58 18.15 18.49 11.94
CA TYR A 58 18.41 17.46 10.93
C TYR A 58 19.00 16.15 11.49
N GLY A 59 19.71 16.20 12.60
CA GLY A 59 20.20 15.00 13.29
C GLY A 59 19.07 14.13 13.83
N LYS A 60 18.09 14.73 14.55
CA LYS A 60 16.90 14.02 15.03
C LYS A 60 16.01 13.56 13.89
N MET A 61 15.84 14.39 12.84
CA MET A 61 15.12 14.01 11.63
C MET A 61 15.69 12.74 11.00
N LYS A 62 17.01 12.64 10.83
CA LYS A 62 17.67 11.44 10.32
C LYS A 62 17.51 10.24 11.25
N THR A 63 17.54 10.46 12.55
CA THR A 63 17.34 9.40 13.56
C THR A 63 15.94 8.82 13.45
N ILE A 64 14.89 9.66 13.37
CA ILE A 64 13.52 9.17 13.21
C ILE A 64 13.29 8.48 11.87
N VAL A 65 13.87 8.99 10.78
CA VAL A 65 13.82 8.35 9.47
C VAL A 65 14.41 6.95 9.52
N SER A 66 15.62 6.80 10.06
CA SER A 66 16.31 5.51 10.17
C SER A 66 15.54 4.55 11.09
N THR A 67 15.07 5.03 12.25
CA THR A 67 14.27 4.24 13.20
C THR A 67 12.96 3.78 12.57
N SER A 68 12.25 4.65 11.86
CA SER A 68 11.00 4.34 11.20
C SER A 68 11.19 3.29 10.10
N LEU A 69 12.14 3.50 9.19
CA LEU A 69 12.39 2.56 8.10
C LEU A 69 12.73 1.16 8.64
N LEU A 70 13.63 1.08 9.62
CA LEU A 70 14.01 -0.21 10.21
C LEU A 70 12.82 -0.90 10.89
N SER A 71 12.08 -0.17 11.73
CA SER A 71 10.95 -0.72 12.48
C SER A 71 9.82 -1.19 11.56
N PHE A 72 9.49 -0.41 10.53
CA PHE A 72 8.39 -0.76 9.63
C PHE A 72 8.78 -1.84 8.62
N VAL A 73 10.05 -1.92 8.19
CA VAL A 73 10.51 -3.06 7.39
C VAL A 73 10.40 -4.36 8.21
N ILE A 74 10.84 -4.37 9.46
CA ILE A 74 10.71 -5.55 10.33
C ILE A 74 9.22 -5.90 10.53
N LEU A 75 8.38 -4.92 10.85
CA LEU A 75 6.95 -5.12 11.02
C LEU A 75 6.29 -5.66 9.74
N SER A 76 6.64 -5.11 8.58
CA SER A 76 6.08 -5.55 7.29
C SER A 76 6.49 -6.97 6.91
N VAL A 77 7.72 -7.38 7.24
CA VAL A 77 8.17 -8.77 7.04
C VAL A 77 7.38 -9.72 7.95
N ILE A 78 7.17 -9.36 9.22
CA ILE A 78 6.38 -10.18 10.17
C ILE A 78 4.93 -10.29 9.67
N LEU A 79 4.29 -9.18 9.31
CA LEU A 79 2.92 -9.16 8.81
C LEU A 79 2.80 -9.87 7.46
N GLY A 80 3.80 -9.70 6.58
CA GLY A 80 3.86 -10.38 5.29
C GLY A 80 3.98 -11.90 5.45
N ALA A 81 4.85 -12.37 6.34
CA ALA A 81 4.98 -13.79 6.66
C ALA A 81 3.67 -14.34 7.27
N PHE A 82 3.09 -13.62 8.23
CA PHE A 82 1.81 -14.00 8.81
C PHE A 82 0.72 -14.11 7.73
N GLY A 83 0.57 -13.09 6.89
CA GLY A 83 -0.41 -13.09 5.80
C GLY A 83 -0.18 -14.20 4.78
N TYR A 84 1.08 -14.50 4.44
CA TYR A 84 1.44 -15.58 3.53
C TYR A 84 0.97 -16.95 4.06
N PHE A 85 1.27 -17.28 5.32
CA PHE A 85 0.88 -18.55 5.92
C PHE A 85 -0.63 -18.67 6.16
N PHE A 86 -1.28 -17.56 6.53
CA PHE A 86 -2.71 -17.54 6.84
C PHE A 86 -3.61 -17.14 5.65
N SER A 87 -3.06 -16.93 4.46
CA SER A 87 -3.81 -16.50 3.27
C SER A 87 -5.01 -17.40 2.95
N TYR A 88 -4.87 -18.72 3.06
CA TYR A 88 -5.98 -19.66 2.85
C TYR A 88 -7.08 -19.50 3.89
N SER A 89 -6.72 -19.38 5.17
CA SER A 89 -7.69 -19.20 6.26
C SER A 89 -8.44 -17.87 6.12
N MET A 90 -7.75 -16.81 5.69
CA MET A 90 -8.35 -15.49 5.44
C MET A 90 -9.39 -15.55 4.31
N MET A 91 -9.07 -16.21 3.19
CA MET A 91 -10.00 -16.39 2.08
C MET A 91 -11.19 -17.28 2.46
N ARG A 92 -10.99 -18.28 3.30
CA ARG A 92 -12.06 -19.12 3.83
C ARG A 92 -13.02 -18.34 4.75
N ILE A 93 -12.49 -17.49 5.62
CA ILE A 93 -13.31 -16.60 6.49
C ILE A 93 -14.15 -15.63 5.65
N LEU A 94 -13.61 -15.14 4.54
CA LEU A 94 -14.32 -14.27 3.60
C LEU A 94 -15.34 -15.04 2.73
N GLN A 95 -15.53 -16.36 2.97
CA GLN A 95 -16.47 -17.21 2.23
C GLN A 95 -16.24 -17.17 0.70
N THR A 96 -14.96 -17.10 0.28
CA THR A 96 -14.61 -17.11 -1.13
C THR A 96 -15.09 -18.40 -1.79
N PRO A 97 -15.78 -18.34 -2.95
CA PRO A 97 -16.22 -19.54 -3.68
C PRO A 97 -15.07 -20.50 -4.02
N ALA A 98 -15.35 -21.80 -3.99
CA ALA A 98 -14.33 -22.83 -4.20
C ALA A 98 -13.65 -22.73 -5.57
N ASP A 99 -14.40 -22.30 -6.59
CA ASP A 99 -13.93 -22.20 -7.97
C ASP A 99 -12.79 -21.19 -8.16
N ILE A 100 -12.78 -20.12 -7.35
CA ILE A 100 -11.78 -19.03 -7.43
C ILE A 100 -10.80 -19.06 -6.24
N MET A 101 -10.97 -19.98 -5.29
CA MET A 101 -10.19 -20.03 -4.05
C MET A 101 -8.68 -20.18 -4.33
N HIS A 102 -8.30 -21.02 -5.27
CA HIS A 102 -6.89 -21.26 -5.61
C HIS A 102 -6.22 -19.97 -6.12
N ASP A 103 -6.85 -19.29 -7.06
CA ASP A 103 -6.32 -18.08 -7.67
C ASP A 103 -6.28 -16.91 -6.67
N ALA A 104 -7.31 -16.78 -5.82
CA ALA A 104 -7.36 -15.78 -4.77
C ALA A 104 -6.24 -15.98 -3.73
N VAL A 105 -6.02 -17.21 -3.28
CA VAL A 105 -4.93 -17.53 -2.34
C VAL A 105 -3.56 -17.29 -2.98
N LEU A 106 -3.38 -17.67 -4.25
CA LEU A 106 -2.13 -17.46 -4.99
C LEU A 106 -1.83 -15.95 -5.11
N TYR A 107 -2.81 -15.15 -5.54
CA TYR A 107 -2.70 -13.70 -5.63
C TYR A 107 -2.32 -13.09 -4.28
N LEU A 108 -3.02 -13.48 -3.22
CA LEU A 108 -2.82 -12.94 -1.89
C LEU A 108 -1.42 -13.30 -1.34
N ARG A 109 -0.94 -14.50 -1.58
CA ARG A 109 0.42 -14.91 -1.17
C ARG A 109 1.50 -14.07 -1.84
N ILE A 110 1.39 -13.84 -3.15
CA ILE A 110 2.34 -13.00 -3.88
C ILE A 110 2.27 -11.55 -3.37
N TYR A 111 1.07 -11.04 -3.10
CA TYR A 111 0.86 -9.73 -2.52
C TYR A 111 1.56 -9.58 -1.16
N PHE A 112 1.46 -10.57 -0.27
CA PHE A 112 2.14 -10.55 1.03
C PHE A 112 3.67 -10.64 0.93
N VAL A 113 4.21 -11.30 -0.09
CA VAL A 113 5.66 -11.25 -0.40
C VAL A 113 6.07 -9.81 -0.78
N GLY A 114 5.21 -9.08 -1.47
CA GLY A 114 5.41 -7.66 -1.83
C GLY A 114 5.21 -6.67 -0.69
N PHE A 115 4.69 -7.11 0.45
CA PHE A 115 4.29 -6.24 1.55
C PHE A 115 5.42 -5.34 2.12
N PRO A 116 6.67 -5.81 2.28
CA PRO A 116 7.79 -4.96 2.67
C PRO A 116 8.03 -3.80 1.71
N PHE A 117 7.91 -4.03 0.41
CA PHE A 117 8.07 -2.98 -0.61
C PHE A 117 6.92 -1.97 -0.55
N LEU A 118 5.69 -2.46 -0.35
CA LEU A 118 4.52 -1.61 -0.16
C LEU A 118 4.68 -0.68 1.03
N PHE A 119 5.05 -1.21 2.19
CA PHE A 119 5.29 -0.42 3.40
C PHE A 119 6.41 0.59 3.20
N MET A 120 7.55 0.16 2.67
CA MET A 120 8.68 1.03 2.41
C MET A 120 8.32 2.19 1.48
N TYR A 121 7.59 1.93 0.39
CA TYR A 121 7.14 2.97 -0.53
C TYR A 121 6.21 3.97 0.15
N ASN A 122 5.19 3.50 0.90
CA ASN A 122 4.23 4.39 1.56
C ASN A 122 4.90 5.27 2.62
N ILE A 123 5.80 4.72 3.42
CA ILE A 123 6.52 5.48 4.45
C ILE A 123 7.44 6.53 3.81
N LEU A 124 8.21 6.15 2.79
CA LEU A 124 9.06 7.09 2.07
C LEU A 124 8.27 8.18 1.38
N SER A 125 7.13 7.85 0.76
CA SER A 125 6.20 8.80 0.16
C SER A 125 5.72 9.83 1.19
N THR A 126 5.32 9.38 2.38
CA THR A 126 4.93 10.27 3.48
C THR A 126 6.09 11.14 3.95
N MET A 127 7.30 10.58 4.06
CA MET A 127 8.50 11.35 4.45
C MET A 127 8.86 12.41 3.42
N PHE A 128 8.81 12.12 2.11
CA PHE A 128 9.01 13.11 1.05
C PHE A 128 8.01 14.26 1.16
N THR A 129 6.74 13.94 1.35
CA THR A 129 5.69 14.94 1.53
C THR A 129 5.92 15.79 2.78
N SER A 130 6.40 15.17 3.86
CA SER A 130 6.70 15.83 5.14
C SER A 130 7.85 16.85 5.06
N ILE A 131 8.78 16.66 4.12
CA ILE A 131 9.86 17.63 3.85
C ILE A 131 9.54 18.59 2.71
N GLY A 132 8.29 18.59 2.21
CA GLY A 132 7.82 19.49 1.15
C GLY A 132 8.13 19.03 -0.28
N GLU A 133 8.66 17.82 -0.48
CA GLU A 133 9.02 17.28 -1.80
C GLU A 133 7.92 16.35 -2.39
N SER A 134 6.67 16.78 -2.39
CA SER A 134 5.51 15.99 -2.85
C SER A 134 5.55 15.60 -4.34
N LYS A 135 6.35 16.29 -5.15
CA LYS A 135 6.53 15.97 -6.58
C LYS A 135 7.19 14.62 -6.80
N ILE A 136 8.12 14.21 -5.92
CA ILE A 136 8.87 12.94 -6.06
C ILE A 136 7.94 11.73 -5.92
N PRO A 137 7.15 11.58 -4.83
CA PRO A 137 6.23 10.45 -4.72
C PRO A 137 5.17 10.45 -5.82
N LEU A 138 4.71 11.60 -6.29
CA LEU A 138 3.78 11.70 -7.42
C LEU A 138 4.41 11.15 -8.71
N THR A 139 5.63 11.56 -9.03
CA THR A 139 6.35 11.08 -10.22
C THR A 139 6.61 9.57 -10.14
N LEU A 140 6.99 9.07 -8.96
CA LEU A 140 7.20 7.64 -8.73
C LEU A 140 5.88 6.84 -8.82
N LEU A 141 4.76 7.42 -8.39
CA LEU A 141 3.44 6.81 -8.53
C LEU A 141 3.06 6.65 -10.01
N ILE A 142 3.22 7.71 -10.80
CA ILE A 142 2.94 7.68 -12.25
C ILE A 142 3.85 6.65 -12.93
N PHE A 143 5.14 6.66 -12.62
CA PHE A 143 6.09 5.68 -13.15
C PHE A 143 5.69 4.25 -12.77
N SER A 144 5.33 4.01 -11.52
CA SER A 144 4.87 2.71 -11.03
C SER A 144 3.63 2.21 -11.77
N SER A 145 2.63 3.09 -11.99
CA SER A 145 1.41 2.74 -12.69
C SER A 145 1.68 2.39 -14.16
N ILE A 146 2.48 3.18 -14.86
CA ILE A 146 2.85 2.89 -16.26
C ILE A 146 3.61 1.56 -16.35
N LEU A 147 4.58 1.35 -15.45
CA LEU A 147 5.35 0.11 -15.40
C LEU A 147 4.45 -1.09 -15.09
N ASN A 148 3.52 -0.95 -14.16
CA ASN A 148 2.56 -2.01 -13.80
C ASN A 148 1.69 -2.39 -14.99
N ILE A 149 1.08 -1.40 -15.69
CA ILE A 149 0.27 -1.65 -16.89
C ILE A 149 1.09 -2.37 -17.96
N PHE A 150 2.32 -1.94 -18.22
CA PHE A 150 3.19 -2.58 -19.20
C PHE A 150 3.51 -4.04 -18.81
N MET A 151 3.85 -4.28 -17.54
CA MET A 151 4.14 -5.62 -17.03
C MET A 151 2.90 -6.52 -17.03
N ASP A 152 1.73 -5.97 -16.70
CA ASP A 152 0.46 -6.70 -16.76
C ASP A 152 0.15 -7.14 -18.18
N LEU A 153 0.25 -6.23 -19.17
CA LEU A 153 0.04 -6.58 -20.59
C LEU A 153 1.04 -7.63 -21.06
N TRP A 154 2.29 -7.52 -20.68
CA TRP A 154 3.30 -8.48 -21.07
C TRP A 154 3.10 -9.85 -20.40
N MET A 155 2.84 -9.90 -19.09
CA MET A 155 2.71 -11.16 -18.35
C MET A 155 1.33 -11.82 -18.50
N VAL A 156 0.26 -11.03 -18.53
CA VAL A 156 -1.11 -11.57 -18.62
C VAL A 156 -1.48 -11.84 -20.07
N ALA A 157 -1.34 -10.85 -20.97
CA ALA A 157 -1.74 -10.99 -22.36
C ALA A 157 -0.64 -11.66 -23.21
N GLY A 158 0.65 -11.35 -22.98
CA GLY A 158 1.77 -11.89 -23.76
C GLY A 158 2.15 -13.33 -23.36
N LEU A 159 2.30 -13.59 -22.07
CA LEU A 159 2.73 -14.90 -21.55
C LEU A 159 1.57 -15.79 -21.07
N GLY A 160 0.35 -15.29 -20.99
CA GLY A 160 -0.82 -16.06 -20.57
C GLY A 160 -0.80 -16.52 -19.11
N LEU A 161 -0.06 -15.83 -18.24
CA LEU A 161 0.13 -16.23 -16.83
C LEU A 161 -1.09 -15.93 -15.92
N GLY A 162 -2.18 -15.38 -16.47
CA GLY A 162 -3.41 -15.16 -15.74
C GLY A 162 -3.24 -14.33 -14.45
N VAL A 163 -3.91 -14.75 -13.38
CA VAL A 163 -3.87 -14.08 -12.05
C VAL A 163 -2.45 -14.03 -11.47
N PHE A 164 -1.65 -15.08 -11.69
CA PHE A 164 -0.26 -15.12 -11.27
C PHE A 164 0.57 -14.00 -11.92
N GLY A 165 0.37 -13.78 -13.23
CA GLY A 165 1.05 -12.72 -13.98
C GLY A 165 0.72 -11.32 -13.43
N ALA A 166 -0.55 -11.04 -13.15
CA ALA A 166 -0.98 -9.77 -12.57
C ALA A 166 -0.40 -9.53 -11.16
N ALA A 167 -0.38 -10.57 -10.32
CA ALA A 167 0.23 -10.47 -9.00
C ALA A 167 1.74 -10.18 -9.07
N LEU A 168 2.47 -10.87 -9.97
CA LEU A 168 3.89 -10.63 -10.19
C LEU A 168 4.18 -9.25 -10.78
N ALA A 169 3.39 -8.79 -11.75
CA ALA A 169 3.54 -7.46 -12.33
C ALA A 169 3.42 -6.38 -11.25
N THR A 170 2.42 -6.49 -10.39
CA THR A 170 2.23 -5.59 -9.25
C THR A 170 3.41 -5.64 -8.28
N LEU A 171 3.90 -6.84 -7.92
CA LEU A 171 5.05 -7.03 -7.04
C LEU A 171 6.31 -6.37 -7.61
N ILE A 172 6.60 -6.59 -8.90
CA ILE A 172 7.79 -6.03 -9.56
C ILE A 172 7.69 -4.50 -9.66
N ALA A 173 6.55 -3.96 -10.10
CA ALA A 173 6.33 -2.52 -10.22
C ALA A 173 6.48 -1.82 -8.84
N GLN A 174 5.90 -2.38 -7.79
CA GLN A 174 6.04 -1.88 -6.43
C GLN A 174 7.48 -2.01 -5.91
N GLY A 175 8.14 -3.15 -6.15
CA GLY A 175 9.52 -3.38 -5.75
C GLY A 175 10.48 -2.37 -6.37
N ILE A 176 10.40 -2.15 -7.66
CA ILE A 176 11.23 -1.16 -8.38
C ILE A 176 10.96 0.24 -7.83
N SER A 177 9.69 0.62 -7.66
CA SER A 177 9.32 1.95 -7.15
C SER A 177 9.77 2.17 -5.71
N ALA A 178 9.70 1.14 -4.87
CA ALA A 178 10.18 1.20 -3.49
C ALA A 178 11.70 1.37 -3.43
N VAL A 179 12.44 0.62 -4.26
CA VAL A 179 13.92 0.74 -4.35
C VAL A 179 14.33 2.12 -4.88
N LEU A 180 13.70 2.60 -5.95
CA LEU A 180 13.96 3.94 -6.49
C LEU A 180 13.65 5.02 -5.46
N SER A 181 12.51 4.92 -4.78
CA SER A 181 12.12 5.84 -3.70
C SER A 181 13.17 5.86 -2.59
N PHE A 182 13.63 4.69 -2.17
CA PHE A 182 14.67 4.56 -1.14
C PHE A 182 16.00 5.20 -1.58
N LEU A 183 16.46 4.92 -2.80
CA LEU A 183 17.71 5.48 -3.34
C LEU A 183 17.62 7.02 -3.42
N ILE A 184 16.54 7.56 -3.98
CA ILE A 184 16.36 9.01 -4.09
C ILE A 184 16.34 9.64 -2.69
N PHE A 185 15.61 9.05 -1.75
CA PHE A 185 15.54 9.55 -0.38
C PHE A 185 16.90 9.49 0.33
N PHE A 186 17.62 8.40 0.16
CA PHE A 186 18.96 8.23 0.74
C PHE A 186 19.95 9.27 0.24
N PHE A 187 19.95 9.55 -1.08
CA PHE A 187 20.81 10.59 -1.65
C PHE A 187 20.41 11.99 -1.15
N ARG A 188 19.12 12.25 -0.99
CA ARG A 188 18.64 13.52 -0.41
C ARG A 188 19.08 13.68 1.04
N MET A 189 18.96 12.64 1.85
CA MET A 189 19.36 12.68 3.26
C MET A 189 20.86 12.86 3.46
N ARG A 190 21.69 12.42 2.52
CA ARG A 190 23.13 12.67 2.54
C ARG A 190 23.50 14.17 2.48
N ARG A 191 22.64 14.99 1.91
CA ARG A 191 22.85 16.44 1.81
C ARG A 191 22.86 17.13 3.18
N TYR A 192 22.17 16.56 4.15
CA TYR A 192 22.15 17.06 5.53
C TYR A 192 23.30 16.43 6.32
N ASN A 193 24.43 17.13 6.42
CA ASN A 193 25.61 16.62 7.12
C ASN A 193 25.48 16.78 8.64
N SER A 194 24.72 15.91 9.28
CA SER A 194 24.47 15.91 10.73
C SER A 194 24.65 14.52 11.31
N PRO A 195 25.26 14.40 12.51
CA PRO A 195 25.37 13.12 13.21
C PRO A 195 23.97 12.62 13.57
N PHE A 196 23.73 11.32 13.44
CA PHE A 196 22.45 10.69 13.75
C PHE A 196 22.66 9.30 14.35
N ARG A 197 21.69 8.84 15.14
CA ARG A 197 21.62 7.46 15.63
C ARG A 197 20.85 6.59 14.62
N ARG A 198 21.33 5.38 14.39
CA ARG A 198 20.63 4.44 13.48
C ARG A 198 19.27 3.98 14.01
N PHE A 199 19.16 3.89 15.35
CA PHE A 199 17.93 3.48 16.03
C PHE A 199 17.83 4.17 17.40
N ASP A 200 16.63 4.65 17.73
CA ASP A 200 16.35 5.26 19.02
C ASP A 200 14.95 4.84 19.50
N CYS A 201 14.91 4.13 20.66
CA CYS A 201 13.65 3.64 21.25
C CYS A 201 12.73 4.77 21.71
N HIS A 202 13.27 5.92 22.11
CA HIS A 202 12.47 7.06 22.53
C HIS A 202 11.70 7.66 21.33
N GLU A 203 12.38 7.82 20.20
CA GLU A 203 11.78 8.28 18.95
C GLU A 203 10.77 7.26 18.43
N LEU A 204 11.06 5.95 18.52
CA LEU A 204 10.12 4.89 18.17
C LEU A 204 8.83 4.99 19.00
N ARG A 205 8.95 5.16 20.31
CA ARG A 205 7.78 5.30 21.20
C ARG A 205 6.95 6.53 20.86
N SER A 206 7.61 7.63 20.56
CA SER A 206 6.95 8.88 20.16
C SER A 206 6.20 8.71 18.84
N MET A 207 6.82 8.03 17.86
CA MET A 207 6.22 7.70 16.57
C MET A 207 5.01 6.77 16.74
N LEU A 208 5.13 5.69 17.52
CA LEU A 208 4.04 4.73 17.76
C LEU A 208 2.83 5.38 18.43
N ARG A 209 3.04 6.35 19.35
CA ARG A 209 1.95 7.10 19.97
C ARG A 209 1.08 7.85 18.96
N ILE A 210 1.65 8.27 17.83
CA ILE A 210 0.93 8.94 16.75
C ILE A 210 0.44 7.89 15.73
N ALA A 211 1.28 6.92 15.37
CA ALA A 211 0.98 5.93 14.35
C ALA A 211 -0.19 5.02 14.76
N VAL A 212 -0.24 4.54 16.00
CA VAL A 212 -1.29 3.59 16.45
C VAL A 212 -2.70 4.20 16.32
N PRO A 213 -2.99 5.40 16.86
CA PRO A 213 -4.30 6.04 16.63
C PRO A 213 -4.62 6.26 15.15
N SER A 214 -3.61 6.66 14.36
CA SER A 214 -3.79 6.88 12.91
C SER A 214 -4.11 5.59 12.15
N VAL A 215 -3.45 4.49 12.50
CA VAL A 215 -3.75 3.16 11.95
C VAL A 215 -5.18 2.74 12.31
N LEU A 216 -5.58 2.89 13.58
CA LEU A 216 -6.94 2.57 14.02
C LEU A 216 -7.97 3.42 13.27
N GLN A 217 -7.73 4.72 13.12
CA GLN A 217 -8.60 5.62 12.37
C GLN A 217 -8.75 5.18 10.92
N GLN A 218 -7.66 4.96 10.20
CA GLN A 218 -7.67 4.55 8.80
C GLN A 218 -8.35 3.19 8.60
N THR A 219 -8.06 2.23 9.48
CA THR A 219 -8.66 0.90 9.43
C THR A 219 -10.16 0.96 9.72
N THR A 220 -10.58 1.77 10.69
CA THR A 220 -12.02 1.95 11.00
C THR A 220 -12.76 2.56 9.82
N VAL A 221 -12.18 3.56 9.15
CA VAL A 221 -12.76 4.15 7.94
C VAL A 221 -12.86 3.09 6.83
N ALA A 222 -11.81 2.31 6.59
CA ALA A 222 -11.82 1.26 5.57
C ALA A 222 -12.90 0.20 5.84
N ILE A 223 -13.04 -0.25 7.09
CA ILE A 223 -14.09 -1.20 7.49
C ILE A 223 -15.47 -0.57 7.33
N GLY A 224 -15.65 0.69 7.75
CA GLY A 224 -16.91 1.43 7.55
C GLY A 224 -17.32 1.49 6.08
N MET A 225 -16.37 1.78 5.19
CA MET A 225 -16.56 1.77 3.74
C MET A 225 -16.99 0.38 3.23
N MET A 226 -16.37 -0.68 3.70
CA MET A 226 -16.73 -2.06 3.33
C MET A 226 -18.16 -2.40 3.75
N ILE A 227 -18.59 -1.98 4.94
CA ILE A 227 -19.97 -2.19 5.43
C ILE A 227 -20.97 -1.41 4.57
N VAL A 228 -20.69 -0.13 4.30
CA VAL A 228 -21.53 0.70 3.43
C VAL A 228 -21.66 0.07 2.05
N GLN A 229 -20.57 -0.38 1.46
CA GLN A 229 -20.56 -1.04 0.16
C GLN A 229 -21.38 -2.35 0.18
N ALA A 230 -21.26 -3.15 1.22
CA ALA A 230 -22.03 -4.38 1.39
C ALA A 230 -23.55 -4.12 1.49
N VAL A 231 -23.95 -3.02 2.15
CA VAL A 231 -25.35 -2.59 2.26
C VAL A 231 -25.88 -2.03 0.93
N VAL A 232 -25.05 -1.32 0.17
CA VAL A 232 -25.46 -0.68 -1.10
C VAL A 232 -25.48 -1.65 -2.28
N ASN A 233 -24.65 -2.68 -2.26
CA ASN A 233 -24.56 -3.68 -3.35
C ASN A 233 -25.94 -4.26 -3.79
N PRO A 234 -26.88 -4.62 -2.89
CA PRO A 234 -28.18 -5.14 -3.28
C PRO A 234 -29.08 -4.14 -4.03
N PHE A 235 -28.80 -2.83 -3.93
CA PHE A 235 -29.61 -1.78 -4.59
C PHE A 235 -29.23 -1.52 -6.04
N GLY A 236 -28.27 -2.28 -6.58
CA GLY A 236 -27.89 -2.27 -7.99
C GLY A 236 -26.89 -1.22 -8.40
N THR A 237 -26.54 -1.24 -9.71
CA THR A 237 -25.44 -0.45 -10.27
C THR A 237 -25.61 1.07 -10.19
N GLN A 238 -26.85 1.56 -10.19
CA GLN A 238 -27.14 3.01 -10.09
C GLN A 238 -26.83 3.55 -8.69
N ALA A 239 -27.15 2.78 -7.64
CA ALA A 239 -26.82 3.16 -6.26
C ALA A 239 -25.31 3.13 -6.01
N LEU A 240 -24.60 2.16 -6.57
CA LEU A 240 -23.13 2.08 -6.55
C LEU A 240 -22.46 3.25 -7.27
N ALA A 241 -23.00 3.67 -8.42
CA ALA A 241 -22.51 4.84 -9.14
C ALA A 241 -22.70 6.13 -8.32
N GLY A 242 -23.85 6.28 -7.64
CA GLY A 242 -24.08 7.40 -6.72
C GLY A 242 -23.10 7.44 -5.54
N LEU A 243 -22.83 6.28 -4.93
CA LEU A 243 -21.86 6.17 -3.83
C LEU A 243 -20.43 6.52 -4.27
N SER A 244 -20.03 6.09 -5.47
CA SER A 244 -18.70 6.43 -6.03
C SER A 244 -18.56 7.92 -6.32
N LEU A 245 -19.61 8.61 -6.75
CA LEU A 245 -19.62 10.06 -6.95
C LEU A 245 -19.48 10.84 -5.63
N ILE A 246 -20.13 10.40 -4.56
CA ILE A 246 -19.99 11.01 -3.23
C ILE A 246 -18.54 10.90 -2.75
N HIS A 247 -17.89 9.75 -2.95
CA HIS A 247 -16.49 9.53 -2.57
C HIS A 247 -15.47 10.34 -3.38
N ILE A 248 -15.75 10.65 -4.64
CA ILE A 248 -14.92 11.51 -5.48
C ILE A 248 -15.02 12.98 -5.04
N SER A 249 -16.16 13.40 -4.49
CA SER A 249 -16.39 14.79 -4.08
C SER A 249 -15.95 15.12 -2.64
N GLU A 250 -15.76 14.12 -1.78
CA GLU A 250 -15.40 14.31 -0.38
C GLU A 250 -13.92 14.71 -0.10
N PRO A 251 -12.90 14.32 -0.90
CA PRO A 251 -11.51 14.72 -0.65
C PRO A 251 -11.23 16.23 -0.76
N THR A 252 -12.15 17.01 -1.26
CA THR A 252 -11.98 18.47 -1.44
C THR A 252 -12.36 19.29 -0.22
N ARG A 253 -12.80 18.67 0.89
CA ARG A 253 -13.24 19.33 2.12
C ARG A 253 -12.34 19.15 3.35
N GLN A 254 -11.14 18.52 3.19
CA GLN A 254 -10.14 18.39 4.26
C GLN A 254 -8.89 19.21 3.99
#